data_a40025f9aca50a35fcd73403b5786eeb
#
_entry.id   a40025f9aca50a35fcd73403b5786eeb
#
_cell.length_a   1.000
_cell.length_b   1.000
_cell.length_c   1.000
_cell.angle_alpha   90.00
_cell.angle_beta   90.00
_cell.angle_gamma   90.00
#
_symmetry.space_group_name_H-M   'P 1'
#
loop_
_entity.id
_entity.type
_entity.pdbx_description
1 polymer ?
#
loop_
_entity_poly.entity_id
_entity_poly.type
_entity_poly.pdbx_seq_one_letter_code
_entity_poly.pdbx_strand_id
1 'polypeptide(L)'
;MDLNAHNKKAAQLKAENEKFYKRLKQKSPKNLDELFHELHDEVFEEIDCLSCANCCKTTSPIFYERDIERAAKAVKMKPGDFKEKYLKIDEDNDAVLKQAPCPFLGHDNYCSIYENRPNACREYPHTDRKKIQQILPLTLKNTMVCPAVLEMTERLKKLIK
;
A
#
# COMPACT_ATOMS: atom_id res chain seq x y z
N MET A 1 -5.14 15.73 4.50
CA MET A 1 -6.11 14.76 3.91
C MET A 1 -7.07 14.26 4.95
N ASP A 2 -8.35 14.23 4.65
CA ASP A 2 -9.39 13.76 5.57
C ASP A 2 -9.59 12.23 5.42
N LEU A 3 -8.98 11.47 6.33
CA LEU A 3 -9.09 10.01 6.35
C LEU A 3 -10.49 9.53 6.75
N ASN A 4 -11.24 10.31 7.52
CA ASN A 4 -12.61 9.95 7.86
C ASN A 4 -13.51 10.02 6.63
N ALA A 5 -13.35 11.05 5.81
CA ALA A 5 -14.05 11.15 4.52
C ALA A 5 -13.66 10.02 3.58
N HIS A 6 -12.37 9.65 3.51
CA HIS A 6 -11.91 8.51 2.75
C HIS A 6 -12.56 7.21 3.22
N ASN A 7 -12.51 6.92 4.52
CA ASN A 7 -13.05 5.68 5.09
C ASN A 7 -14.55 5.55 4.79
N LYS A 8 -15.29 6.64 4.91
CA LYS A 8 -16.73 6.68 4.59
C LYS A 8 -17.00 6.39 3.10
N LYS A 9 -16.27 7.07 2.21
CA LYS A 9 -16.37 6.87 0.76
C LYS A 9 -15.99 5.45 0.37
N ALA A 10 -14.89 4.93 0.91
CA ALA A 10 -14.44 3.56 0.65
C ALA A 10 -15.49 2.52 1.07
N ALA A 11 -16.09 2.69 2.24
CA ALA A 11 -17.15 1.80 2.71
C ALA A 11 -18.40 1.86 1.81
N GLN A 12 -18.80 3.05 1.37
CA GLN A 12 -19.95 3.24 0.48
C GLN A 12 -19.71 2.58 -0.90
N LEU A 13 -18.50 2.63 -1.41
CA LEU A 13 -18.14 2.09 -2.73
C LEU A 13 -17.68 0.64 -2.72
N LYS A 14 -17.56 0.03 -1.54
CA LYS A 14 -17.01 -1.32 -1.39
C LYS A 14 -17.66 -2.35 -2.32
N ALA A 15 -18.98 -2.49 -2.28
CA ALA A 15 -19.71 -3.46 -3.08
C ALA A 15 -19.57 -3.19 -4.59
N GLU A 16 -19.61 -1.92 -4.99
CA GLU A 16 -19.41 -1.51 -6.38
C GLU A 16 -18.00 -1.84 -6.85
N ASN A 17 -16.99 -1.55 -6.03
CA ASN A 17 -15.59 -1.85 -6.33
C ASN A 17 -15.35 -3.35 -6.45
N GLU A 18 -15.92 -4.16 -5.58
CA GLU A 18 -15.84 -5.63 -5.66
C GLU A 18 -16.38 -6.15 -7.00
N LYS A 19 -17.52 -5.66 -7.43
CA LYS A 19 -18.10 -6.02 -8.74
C LYS A 19 -17.22 -5.56 -9.90
N PHE A 20 -16.71 -4.35 -9.84
CA PHE A 20 -15.84 -3.78 -10.86
C PHE A 20 -14.55 -4.60 -11.02
N TYR A 21 -13.83 -4.87 -9.91
CA TYR A 21 -12.60 -5.66 -9.94
C TYR A 21 -12.83 -7.11 -10.37
N LYS A 22 -13.95 -7.70 -10.01
CA LYS A 22 -14.33 -9.04 -10.47
C LYS A 22 -14.47 -9.08 -12.00
N ARG A 23 -15.18 -8.10 -12.58
CA ARG A 23 -15.29 -7.98 -14.04
C ARG A 23 -13.93 -7.71 -14.70
N LEU A 24 -13.15 -6.84 -14.12
CA LEU A 24 -11.81 -6.48 -14.61
C LEU A 24 -10.88 -7.70 -14.64
N LYS A 25 -10.94 -8.56 -13.62
CA LYS A 25 -10.18 -9.80 -13.58
C LYS A 25 -10.59 -10.78 -14.67
N GLN A 26 -11.88 -10.86 -14.98
CA GLN A 26 -12.41 -11.75 -16.00
C GLN A 26 -12.13 -11.26 -17.42
N LYS A 27 -12.17 -9.96 -17.62
CA LYS A 27 -11.99 -9.32 -18.92
C LYS A 27 -11.17 -8.05 -18.79
N SER A 28 -9.86 -8.21 -18.66
CA SER A 28 -8.92 -7.09 -18.60
C SER A 28 -8.66 -6.49 -19.98
N PRO A 29 -8.64 -5.15 -20.11
CA PRO A 29 -8.11 -4.50 -21.29
C PRO A 29 -6.64 -4.88 -21.52
N LYS A 30 -6.21 -4.94 -22.77
CA LYS A 30 -4.81 -5.25 -23.10
C LYS A 30 -3.82 -4.21 -22.56
N ASN A 31 -4.27 -2.97 -22.45
CA ASN A 31 -3.49 -1.83 -21.96
C ASN A 31 -3.74 -1.51 -20.47
N LEU A 32 -4.16 -2.50 -19.67
CA LEU A 32 -4.48 -2.28 -18.26
C LEU A 32 -3.30 -1.70 -17.46
N ASP A 33 -2.09 -2.21 -17.70
CA ASP A 33 -0.89 -1.70 -17.04
C ASP A 33 -0.67 -0.21 -17.36
N GLU A 34 -0.80 0.17 -18.63
CA GLU A 34 -0.66 1.56 -19.07
C GLU A 34 -1.67 2.48 -18.39
N LEU A 35 -2.94 2.05 -18.33
CA LEU A 35 -4.00 2.81 -17.66
C LEU A 35 -3.69 3.02 -16.17
N PHE A 36 -3.23 1.97 -15.48
CA PHE A 36 -2.84 2.09 -14.08
C PHE A 36 -1.62 3.00 -13.89
N HIS A 37 -0.62 2.90 -14.76
CA HIS A 37 0.59 3.74 -14.67
C HIS A 37 0.27 5.22 -14.86
N GLU A 38 -0.54 5.55 -15.86
CA GLU A 38 -0.98 6.92 -16.10
C GLU A 38 -1.77 7.47 -14.91
N LEU A 39 -2.74 6.71 -14.41
CA LEU A 39 -3.52 7.10 -13.24
C LEU A 39 -2.67 7.20 -11.96
N HIS A 40 -1.67 6.32 -11.80
CA HIS A 40 -0.73 6.37 -10.70
C HIS A 40 0.00 7.71 -10.68
N ASP A 41 0.59 8.09 -11.81
CA ASP A 41 1.33 9.33 -11.93
C ASP A 41 0.42 10.54 -11.68
N GLU A 42 -0.74 10.60 -12.33
CA GLU A 42 -1.71 11.70 -12.15
C GLU A 42 -2.16 11.85 -10.69
N VAL A 43 -2.57 10.75 -10.06
CA VAL A 43 -3.12 10.81 -8.71
C VAL A 43 -2.06 11.14 -7.68
N PHE A 44 -0.82 10.62 -7.84
CA PHE A 44 0.26 10.93 -6.90
C PHE A 44 0.87 12.33 -7.10
N GLU A 45 0.59 13.02 -8.18
CA GLU A 45 0.83 14.46 -8.28
C GLU A 45 -0.12 15.25 -7.38
N GLU A 46 -1.34 14.75 -7.16
CA GLU A 46 -2.38 15.40 -6.35
C GLU A 46 -2.35 14.97 -4.88
N ILE A 47 -1.93 13.74 -4.59
CA ILE A 47 -1.97 13.12 -3.26
C ILE A 47 -0.55 12.83 -2.76
N ASP A 48 -0.19 13.42 -1.62
CA ASP A 48 1.07 13.18 -0.95
C ASP A 48 0.94 12.05 0.09
N CYS A 49 1.67 10.94 -0.13
CA CYS A 49 1.71 9.80 0.79
C CYS A 49 2.17 10.18 2.19
N LEU A 50 3.15 11.09 2.30
CA LEU A 50 3.69 11.52 3.59
C LEU A 50 2.65 12.28 4.42
N SER A 51 1.78 13.03 3.77
CA SER A 51 0.68 13.71 4.48
C SER A 51 -0.44 12.76 4.88
N CYS A 52 -0.59 11.64 4.16
CA CYS A 52 -1.64 10.65 4.41
C CYS A 52 -1.27 9.64 5.52
N ALA A 53 -0.15 8.93 5.34
CA ALA A 53 0.39 7.89 6.23
C ALA A 53 -0.60 6.79 6.69
N ASN A 54 -1.76 6.64 6.03
CA ASN A 54 -2.78 5.69 6.50
C ASN A 54 -2.30 4.23 6.45
N CYS A 55 -1.53 3.85 5.43
CA CYS A 55 -0.95 2.50 5.35
C CYS A 55 0.00 2.23 6.53
N CYS A 56 0.78 3.21 6.97
CA CYS A 56 1.65 3.10 8.14
C CYS A 56 0.86 2.93 9.45
N LYS A 57 -0.37 3.43 9.50
CA LYS A 57 -1.24 3.36 10.68
C LYS A 57 -2.02 2.06 10.77
N THR A 58 -2.27 1.39 9.64
CA THR A 58 -3.25 0.31 9.55
C THR A 58 -2.72 -0.98 8.98
N THR A 59 -1.66 -0.96 8.19
CA THR A 59 -1.11 -2.16 7.54
C THR A 59 0.33 -2.40 7.96
N SER A 60 0.76 -3.66 7.90
CA SER A 60 2.13 -4.04 8.17
C SER A 60 2.82 -4.50 6.88
N PRO A 61 3.98 -3.92 6.54
CA PRO A 61 4.76 -4.40 5.40
C PRO A 61 5.41 -5.74 5.70
N ILE A 62 5.69 -6.51 4.66
CA ILE A 62 6.56 -7.68 4.74
C ILE A 62 8.02 -7.20 4.72
N PHE A 63 8.82 -7.75 5.65
CA PHE A 63 10.27 -7.52 5.70
C PHE A 63 11.00 -8.74 5.18
N TYR A 64 11.74 -8.60 4.08
CA TYR A 64 12.70 -9.59 3.64
C TYR A 64 14.05 -9.40 4.34
N GLU A 65 14.96 -10.37 4.26
CA GLU A 65 16.25 -10.31 4.97
C GLU A 65 17.03 -9.03 4.67
N ARG A 66 17.08 -8.59 3.42
CA ARG A 66 17.74 -7.34 3.03
C ARG A 66 17.07 -6.11 3.62
N ASP A 67 15.73 -6.13 3.75
CA ASP A 67 14.98 -5.06 4.39
C ASP A 67 15.30 -4.96 5.87
N ILE A 68 15.41 -6.11 6.54
CA ILE A 68 15.75 -6.21 7.96
C ILE A 68 17.16 -5.66 8.20
N GLU A 69 18.13 -6.03 7.36
CA GLU A 69 19.51 -5.53 7.46
C GLU A 69 19.56 -4.01 7.34
N ARG A 70 18.88 -3.42 6.35
CA ARG A 70 18.84 -1.96 6.17
C ARG A 70 18.16 -1.24 7.32
N ALA A 71 16.99 -1.72 7.73
CA ALA A 71 16.22 -1.12 8.81
C ALA A 71 16.95 -1.21 10.14
N ALA A 72 17.55 -2.37 10.45
CA ALA A 72 18.35 -2.57 11.65
C ALA A 72 19.53 -1.59 11.71
N LYS A 73 20.24 -1.44 10.60
CA LYS A 73 21.36 -0.47 10.50
C LYS A 73 20.87 0.96 10.74
N ALA A 74 19.71 1.33 10.20
CA ALA A 74 19.14 2.66 10.38
C ALA A 74 18.84 2.99 11.85
N VAL A 75 18.43 1.99 12.63
CA VAL A 75 18.15 2.15 14.07
C VAL A 75 19.32 1.70 14.96
N LYS A 76 20.48 1.45 14.37
CA LYS A 76 21.73 1.06 15.07
C LYS A 76 21.58 -0.21 15.90
N MET A 77 20.91 -1.21 15.35
CA MET A 77 20.69 -2.53 15.95
C MET A 77 21.28 -3.64 15.07
N LYS A 78 21.57 -4.79 15.69
CA LYS A 78 21.86 -6.01 14.93
C LYS A 78 20.57 -6.56 14.33
N PRO A 79 20.62 -7.22 13.14
CA PRO A 79 19.42 -7.79 12.52
C PRO A 79 18.61 -8.72 13.42
N GLY A 80 19.27 -9.58 14.21
CA GLY A 80 18.62 -10.49 15.16
C GLY A 80 17.85 -9.73 16.24
N ASP A 81 18.44 -8.69 16.80
CA ASP A 81 17.81 -7.85 17.82
C ASP A 81 16.64 -7.06 17.23
N PHE A 82 16.76 -6.60 16.01
CA PHE A 82 15.69 -5.94 15.27
C PHE A 82 14.49 -6.87 15.09
N LYS A 83 14.72 -8.09 14.63
CA LYS A 83 13.68 -9.12 14.48
C LYS A 83 12.94 -9.35 15.81
N GLU A 84 13.68 -9.56 16.89
CA GLU A 84 13.11 -9.84 18.19
C GLU A 84 12.26 -8.68 18.72
N LYS A 85 12.74 -7.45 18.54
CA LYS A 85 12.05 -6.27 19.06
C LYS A 85 10.82 -5.87 18.25
N TYR A 86 10.91 -5.89 16.91
CA TYR A 86 9.90 -5.27 16.05
C TYR A 86 9.08 -6.24 15.22
N LEU A 87 9.56 -7.45 14.96
CA LEU A 87 8.96 -8.35 14.00
C LEU A 87 8.36 -9.60 14.64
N LYS A 88 7.36 -10.15 13.97
CA LYS A 88 6.79 -11.47 14.23
C LYS A 88 6.63 -12.20 12.90
N ILE A 89 6.49 -13.51 12.94
CA ILE A 89 6.15 -14.33 11.78
C ILE A 89 4.63 -14.50 11.77
N ASP A 90 4.00 -14.14 10.66
CA ASP A 90 2.56 -14.24 10.48
C ASP A 90 2.11 -15.64 10.01
N GLU A 91 0.82 -15.80 9.73
CA GLU A 91 0.21 -17.06 9.29
C GLU A 91 0.76 -17.54 7.95
N ASP A 92 1.21 -16.60 7.08
CA ASP A 92 1.79 -16.90 5.77
C ASP A 92 3.31 -17.12 5.82
N ASN A 93 3.88 -17.21 7.02
CA ASN A 93 5.31 -17.35 7.28
C ASN A 93 6.13 -16.13 6.83
N ASP A 94 5.53 -14.96 6.82
CA ASP A 94 6.19 -13.70 6.49
C ASP A 94 6.57 -12.93 7.78
N ALA A 95 7.72 -12.24 7.72
CA ALA A 95 8.16 -11.36 8.78
C ALA A 95 7.42 -10.01 8.64
N VAL A 96 6.61 -9.68 9.64
CA VAL A 96 5.81 -8.46 9.67
C VAL A 96 5.98 -7.75 11.02
N LEU A 97 5.57 -6.47 11.13
CA LEU A 97 5.62 -5.73 12.38
C LEU A 97 4.68 -6.35 13.43
N LYS A 98 5.12 -6.36 14.68
CA LYS A 98 4.33 -6.88 15.82
C LYS A 98 3.07 -6.08 16.09
N GLN A 99 3.06 -4.81 15.70
CA GLN A 99 1.97 -3.90 16.04
C GLN A 99 1.72 -2.85 14.96
N ALA A 100 0.51 -2.34 14.92
CA ALA A 100 0.12 -1.12 14.21
C ALA A 100 -0.39 -0.10 15.24
N PRO A 101 -0.13 1.20 15.07
CA PRO A 101 0.64 1.82 13.99
C PRO A 101 2.11 1.40 13.93
N CYS A 102 2.73 1.60 12.77
CA CYS A 102 4.15 1.31 12.57
C CYS A 102 5.02 2.03 13.62
N PRO A 103 5.95 1.32 14.31
CA PRO A 103 6.80 1.95 15.32
C PRO A 103 7.76 3.01 14.78
N PHE A 104 7.98 3.04 13.47
CA PHE A 104 8.85 4.02 12.81
C PHE A 104 8.08 5.25 12.31
N LEU A 105 6.76 5.27 12.47
CA LEU A 105 5.93 6.43 12.13
C LEU A 105 5.98 7.46 13.24
N GLY A 106 6.47 8.67 12.91
CA GLY A 106 6.45 9.81 13.81
C GLY A 106 5.03 10.41 13.93
N HIS A 107 4.83 11.22 14.97
CA HIS A 107 3.58 11.96 15.17
C HIS A 107 3.29 12.98 14.07
N ASP A 108 4.30 13.36 13.30
CA ASP A 108 4.24 14.25 12.13
C ASP A 108 3.87 13.50 10.84
N ASN A 109 3.53 12.21 10.90
CA ASN A 109 3.30 11.29 9.79
C ASN A 109 4.55 10.99 8.94
N TYR A 110 5.75 11.34 9.40
CA TYR A 110 6.99 10.97 8.73
C TYR A 110 7.53 9.65 9.23
N CYS A 111 8.03 8.84 8.29
CA CYS A 111 8.75 7.61 8.61
C CYS A 111 10.18 7.93 9.06
N SER A 112 10.57 7.50 10.27
CA SER A 112 11.90 7.73 10.81
C SER A 112 13.00 6.94 10.10
N ILE A 113 12.64 5.89 9.36
CA ILE A 113 13.56 5.09 8.53
C ILE A 113 13.25 5.22 7.03
N TYR A 114 12.70 6.33 6.59
CA TYR A 114 12.18 6.52 5.23
C TYR A 114 13.13 6.04 4.14
N GLU A 115 14.41 6.43 4.20
CA GLU A 115 15.42 6.03 3.21
C GLU A 115 15.77 4.53 3.27
N ASN A 116 15.50 3.88 4.39
CA ASN A 116 15.79 2.47 4.65
C ASN A 116 14.53 1.63 4.86
N ARG A 117 13.39 2.15 4.43
CA ARG A 117 12.12 1.43 4.56
C ARG A 117 12.13 0.14 3.74
N PRO A 118 11.37 -0.89 4.13
CA PRO A 118 11.28 -2.12 3.35
C PRO A 118 10.70 -1.89 1.96
N ASN A 119 11.05 -2.73 1.01
CA ASN A 119 10.58 -2.63 -0.36
C ASN A 119 9.05 -2.62 -0.46
N ALA A 120 8.37 -3.38 0.40
CA ALA A 120 6.91 -3.35 0.47
C ALA A 120 6.36 -1.94 0.72
N CYS A 121 7.02 -1.13 1.54
CA CYS A 121 6.64 0.27 1.76
C CYS A 121 6.97 1.16 0.56
N ARG A 122 8.09 0.91 -0.12
CA ARG A 122 8.50 1.68 -1.31
C ARG A 122 7.56 1.46 -2.48
N GLU A 123 7.15 0.23 -2.68
CA GLU A 123 6.33 -0.19 -3.81
C GLU A 123 4.83 -0.01 -3.56
N TYR A 124 4.43 0.11 -2.30
CA TYR A 124 3.03 0.33 -1.96
C TYR A 124 2.51 1.63 -2.60
N PRO A 125 1.34 1.65 -3.21
CA PRO A 125 0.32 0.59 -3.25
C PRO A 125 0.43 -0.38 -4.44
N HIS A 126 1.56 -0.51 -5.08
CA HIS A 126 1.85 -1.43 -6.19
C HIS A 126 1.07 -1.15 -7.49
N THR A 127 0.60 0.07 -7.69
CA THR A 127 -0.21 0.43 -8.86
C THR A 127 0.61 0.83 -10.08
N ASP A 128 1.93 0.91 -9.95
CA ASP A 128 2.88 1.19 -11.02
C ASP A 128 3.63 -0.04 -11.53
N ARG A 129 3.22 -1.24 -11.08
CA ARG A 129 3.90 -2.48 -11.47
C ARG A 129 3.43 -3.02 -12.82
N LYS A 130 4.28 -3.86 -13.45
CA LYS A 130 3.91 -4.66 -14.61
C LYS A 130 2.98 -5.81 -14.21
N LYS A 131 2.11 -6.23 -15.11
CA LYS A 131 1.15 -7.32 -14.88
C LYS A 131 0.25 -7.08 -13.66
N ILE A 132 -0.31 -5.88 -13.57
CA ILE A 132 -1.20 -5.48 -12.48
C ILE A 132 -2.40 -6.43 -12.32
N GLN A 133 -2.82 -7.08 -13.41
CA GLN A 133 -3.89 -8.07 -13.40
C GLN A 133 -3.68 -9.17 -12.36
N GLN A 134 -2.42 -9.53 -12.09
CA GLN A 134 -2.07 -10.57 -11.13
C GLN A 134 -2.37 -10.18 -9.69
N ILE A 135 -2.44 -8.88 -9.39
CA ILE A 135 -2.65 -8.37 -8.04
C ILE A 135 -3.96 -7.59 -7.86
N LEU A 136 -4.91 -7.73 -8.78
CA LEU A 136 -6.19 -7.05 -8.65
C LEU A 136 -6.91 -7.30 -7.32
N PRO A 137 -6.88 -8.51 -6.72
CA PRO A 137 -7.43 -8.72 -5.37
C PRO A 137 -6.75 -7.87 -4.30
N LEU A 138 -5.44 -7.69 -4.38
CA LEU A 138 -4.69 -6.81 -3.47
C LEU A 138 -5.05 -5.34 -3.72
N THR A 139 -5.13 -4.94 -4.98
CA THR A 139 -5.51 -3.57 -5.38
C THR A 139 -6.90 -3.22 -4.85
N LEU A 140 -7.83 -4.16 -4.93
CA LEU A 140 -9.17 -4.00 -4.34
C LEU A 140 -9.11 -3.77 -2.82
N LYS A 141 -8.32 -4.57 -2.10
CA LYS A 141 -8.12 -4.36 -0.65
C LYS A 141 -7.54 -2.97 -0.37
N ASN A 142 -6.60 -2.52 -1.19
CA ASN A 142 -5.96 -1.23 -1.03
C ASN A 142 -6.91 -0.04 -1.24
N THR A 143 -8.05 -0.22 -1.90
CA THR A 143 -9.07 0.83 -1.99
C THR A 143 -9.61 1.24 -0.61
N MET A 144 -9.59 0.32 0.35
CA MET A 144 -10.03 0.60 1.72
C MET A 144 -8.98 1.32 2.56
N VAL A 145 -7.72 1.23 2.18
CA VAL A 145 -6.59 1.76 2.96
C VAL A 145 -5.99 3.01 2.32
N CYS A 146 -5.80 2.98 1.01
CA CYS A 146 -5.09 4.03 0.28
C CYS A 146 -6.05 4.94 -0.48
N PRO A 147 -6.16 6.23 -0.10
CA PRO A 147 -6.98 7.21 -0.81
C PRO A 147 -6.61 7.34 -2.29
N ALA A 148 -5.33 7.21 -2.62
CA ALA A 148 -4.86 7.25 -4.01
C ALA A 148 -5.42 6.08 -4.83
N VAL A 149 -5.41 4.86 -4.29
CA VAL A 149 -5.97 3.68 -4.97
C VAL A 149 -7.48 3.81 -5.16
N LEU A 150 -8.18 4.35 -4.18
CA LEU A 150 -9.62 4.61 -4.31
C LEU A 150 -9.89 5.61 -5.43
N GLU A 151 -9.15 6.70 -5.49
CA GLU A 151 -9.28 7.71 -6.56
C GLU A 151 -8.92 7.13 -7.94
N MET A 152 -7.83 6.38 -8.05
CA MET A 152 -7.48 5.67 -9.29
C MET A 152 -8.61 4.75 -9.74
N THR A 153 -9.23 4.02 -8.81
CA THR A 153 -10.33 3.11 -9.11
C THR A 153 -11.53 3.86 -9.68
N GLU A 154 -11.89 4.99 -9.08
CA GLU A 154 -12.99 5.81 -9.57
C GLU A 154 -12.73 6.37 -10.98
N ARG A 155 -11.50 6.82 -11.24
CA ARG A 155 -11.10 7.27 -12.58
C ARG A 155 -11.08 6.12 -13.58
N LEU A 156 -10.57 4.96 -13.17
CA LEU A 156 -10.51 3.76 -14.02
C LEU A 156 -11.91 3.30 -14.46
N LYS A 157 -12.90 3.34 -13.57
CA LYS A 157 -14.30 3.03 -13.89
C LYS A 157 -14.87 3.91 -15.01
N LYS A 158 -14.41 5.15 -15.10
CA LYS A 158 -14.82 6.09 -16.16
C LYS A 158 -14.16 5.78 -17.49
N LEU A 159 -12.95 5.23 -17.46
CA LEU A 159 -12.18 4.86 -18.65
C LEU A 159 -12.57 3.50 -19.22
N ILE A 160 -12.94 2.57 -18.37
CA ILE A 160 -13.33 1.20 -18.73
C ILE A 160 -14.85 1.04 -18.48
N LYS A 161 -15.60 1.08 -19.54
CA LYS A 161 -17.07 0.89 -19.46
C LYS A 161 -17.49 -0.55 -19.73
#